data_637f133abac8f176e0edeaf5613ddaef
#
_entry.id   637f133abac8f176e0edeaf5613ddaef
#
_cell.length_a   1.000
_cell.length_b   1.000
_cell.length_c   1.000
_cell.angle_alpha   90.00
_cell.angle_beta   90.00
_cell.angle_gamma   90.00
#
_symmetry.space_group_name_H-M   'P 1'
#
loop_
_entity.id
_entity.type
_entity.pdbx_description
1 polymer ?
#
loop_
_entity_poly.entity_id
_entity_poly.type
_entity_poly.pdbx_seq_one_letter_code
_entity_poly.pdbx_strand_id
1 'polypeptide(L)'
;MNAYLCESIGNKEIRCRLCNHRCTIKDGKRGICGVRENQSGVLKTLVYGKLIACHIDPIEKKPLFHVLPGTSSYSIATVGCNFKCAFCQNAEISQMPSDRNGVILGDRCSPKEVVEAAVKGGCRSISYTYTEPTVYFEFAYDTAKLAREKGLKNIFVTNGYMTKEALDMIHPYLDAANVDLKAFTDRFYKKMCGARLEPVKESLIHMKSLGVFVEVTTLLIPGLNDDKGELSMLAGFIVKSIGPETPWHISRFHPTYRLTDRSDTPV
;
A
#
# COMPACT_ATOMS: atom_id res chain seq x y z
N MET A 1 -19.32 3.09 -4.86
CA MET A 1 -19.57 1.79 -4.19
C MET A 1 -19.54 2.00 -2.68
N ASN A 2 -20.30 1.22 -1.87
CA ASN A 2 -20.18 1.27 -0.42
C ASN A 2 -18.82 0.74 0.01
N ALA A 3 -18.18 1.44 0.91
CA ALA A 3 -16.88 1.04 1.45
C ALA A 3 -17.04 -0.06 2.50
N TYR A 4 -16.08 -0.99 2.53
CA TYR A 4 -15.98 -2.02 3.56
C TYR A 4 -15.32 -1.47 4.83
N LEU A 5 -15.37 -2.26 5.91
CA LEU A 5 -14.66 -1.99 7.16
C LEU A 5 -14.89 -0.55 7.68
N CYS A 6 -16.15 -0.23 7.93
CA CYS A 6 -16.56 1.02 8.57
C CYS A 6 -17.73 0.77 9.52
N GLU A 7 -17.90 1.68 10.46
CA GLU A 7 -18.99 1.67 11.44
C GLU A 7 -19.61 3.05 11.60
N SER A 8 -20.92 3.12 11.76
CA SER A 8 -21.60 4.35 12.14
C SER A 8 -21.37 4.62 13.63
N ILE A 9 -21.03 5.86 13.97
CA ILE A 9 -20.80 6.29 15.35
C ILE A 9 -21.82 7.32 15.83
N GLY A 10 -22.96 7.46 15.13
CA GLY A 10 -24.02 8.43 15.41
C GLY A 10 -23.86 9.72 14.61
N ASN A 11 -24.89 10.56 14.62
CA ASN A 11 -24.92 11.90 13.99
C ASN A 11 -24.41 11.93 12.53
N LYS A 12 -24.67 10.87 11.76
CA LYS A 12 -24.12 10.64 10.40
C LYS A 12 -22.59 10.64 10.33
N GLU A 13 -21.89 10.47 11.44
CA GLU A 13 -20.45 10.28 11.43
C GLU A 13 -20.10 8.81 11.25
N ILE A 14 -19.03 8.55 10.51
CA ILE A 14 -18.52 7.20 10.21
C ILE A 14 -17.09 7.07 10.70
N ARG A 15 -16.79 5.98 11.40
CA ARG A 15 -15.41 5.55 11.66
C ARG A 15 -14.97 4.57 10.58
N CYS A 16 -13.95 4.94 9.82
CA CYS A 16 -13.30 4.04 8.87
C CYS A 16 -12.32 3.14 9.63
N ARG A 17 -12.41 1.82 9.42
CA ARG A 17 -11.57 0.80 10.09
C ARG A 17 -10.61 0.09 9.13
N LEU A 18 -10.41 0.65 7.93
CA LEU A 18 -9.61 0.01 6.89
C LEU A 18 -8.09 0.13 7.15
N CYS A 19 -7.63 1.29 7.60
CA CYS A 19 -6.23 1.52 7.93
C CYS A 19 -6.08 2.13 9.33
N ASN A 20 -4.86 2.12 9.85
CA ASN A 20 -4.57 2.51 11.23
C ASN A 20 -4.68 4.03 11.53
N HIS A 21 -5.06 4.84 10.54
CA HIS A 21 -5.56 6.20 10.83
C HIS A 21 -6.93 6.18 11.50
N ARG A 22 -7.75 5.15 11.29
CA ARG A 22 -9.08 5.00 11.89
C ARG A 22 -9.89 6.29 11.87
N CYS A 23 -9.91 6.95 10.70
CA CYS A 23 -10.53 8.27 10.50
C CYS A 23 -11.97 8.31 10.97
N THR A 24 -12.32 9.29 11.80
CA THR A 24 -13.72 9.70 12.02
C THR A 24 -14.08 10.70 10.93
N ILE A 25 -15.06 10.36 10.09
CA ILE A 25 -15.40 11.11 8.88
C ILE A 25 -16.81 11.66 9.02
N LYS A 26 -16.94 13.00 9.11
CA LYS A 26 -18.21 13.71 9.14
C LYS A 26 -18.92 13.63 7.79
N ASP A 27 -20.22 13.87 7.78
CA ASP A 27 -21.01 13.94 6.55
C ASP A 27 -20.41 14.94 5.55
N GLY A 28 -20.34 14.55 4.27
CA GLY A 28 -19.71 15.31 3.19
C GLY A 28 -18.18 15.44 3.26
N LYS A 29 -17.50 14.78 4.19
CA LYS A 29 -16.03 14.84 4.34
C LYS A 29 -15.37 13.54 3.90
N ARG A 30 -14.07 13.63 3.61
CA ARG A 30 -13.21 12.50 3.25
C ARG A 30 -12.23 12.14 4.35
N GLY A 31 -11.82 10.88 4.37
CA GLY A 31 -10.70 10.42 5.19
C GLY A 31 -9.35 10.96 4.68
N ILE A 32 -8.29 10.75 5.46
CA ILE A 32 -6.91 11.22 5.17
C ILE A 32 -6.43 10.78 3.78
N CYS A 33 -6.84 9.60 3.31
CA CYS A 33 -6.47 9.08 1.98
C CYS A 33 -7.09 9.88 0.80
N GLY A 34 -8.11 10.71 1.05
CA GLY A 34 -8.79 11.52 0.05
C GLY A 34 -9.75 10.77 -0.88
N VAL A 35 -9.88 9.43 -0.74
CA VAL A 35 -10.64 8.58 -1.66
C VAL A 35 -11.80 7.82 -1.02
N ARG A 36 -12.04 8.03 0.27
CA ARG A 36 -13.19 7.52 1.01
C ARG A 36 -13.97 8.70 1.57
N GLU A 37 -15.25 8.79 1.23
CA GLU A 37 -16.11 9.92 1.54
C GLU A 37 -17.37 9.44 2.26
N ASN A 38 -17.74 10.14 3.33
CA ASN A 38 -19.01 9.94 3.99
C ASN A 38 -20.10 10.72 3.26
N GLN A 39 -21.10 10.02 2.74
CA GLN A 39 -22.25 10.60 2.06
C GLN A 39 -23.50 10.24 2.85
N SER A 40 -24.01 11.19 3.64
CA SER A 40 -25.21 11.07 4.46
C SER A 40 -25.19 9.87 5.44
N GLY A 41 -24.04 9.59 6.06
CA GLY A 41 -23.88 8.49 7.01
C GLY A 41 -23.55 7.15 6.34
N VAL A 42 -23.19 7.13 5.05
CA VAL A 42 -22.70 5.97 4.32
C VAL A 42 -21.31 6.24 3.77
N LEU A 43 -20.34 5.42 4.16
CA LEU A 43 -19.00 5.55 3.60
C LEU A 43 -18.92 4.99 2.19
N LYS A 44 -18.45 5.81 1.26
CA LYS A 44 -18.25 5.45 -0.15
C LYS A 44 -16.78 5.40 -0.49
N THR A 45 -16.35 4.38 -1.24
CA THR A 45 -15.08 4.44 -1.98
C THR A 45 -15.32 5.16 -3.31
N LEU A 46 -14.44 6.13 -3.63
CA LEU A 46 -14.54 6.96 -4.83
C LEU A 46 -13.72 6.42 -6.00
N VAL A 47 -12.88 5.40 -5.73
CA VAL A 47 -11.88 4.87 -6.68
C VAL A 47 -12.17 3.46 -7.17
N TYR A 48 -13.27 2.84 -6.75
CA TYR A 48 -13.63 1.50 -7.23
C TYR A 48 -13.79 1.49 -8.75
N GLY A 49 -12.97 0.66 -9.42
CA GLY A 49 -12.96 0.55 -10.87
C GLY A 49 -12.46 1.80 -11.60
N LYS A 50 -11.66 2.66 -10.95
CA LYS A 50 -11.00 3.82 -11.58
C LYS A 50 -9.49 3.64 -11.50
N LEU A 51 -8.91 2.99 -12.50
CA LEU A 51 -7.48 2.72 -12.54
C LEU A 51 -6.73 3.88 -13.19
N ILE A 52 -5.70 4.39 -12.53
CA ILE A 52 -4.80 5.44 -13.05
C ILE A 52 -3.54 4.85 -13.66
N ALA A 53 -3.24 3.60 -13.37
CA ALA A 53 -2.12 2.88 -13.94
C ALA A 53 -2.45 1.40 -14.13
N CYS A 54 -2.07 0.86 -15.30
CA CYS A 54 -2.17 -0.54 -15.68
C CYS A 54 -0.96 -0.88 -16.54
N HIS A 55 -0.04 -1.72 -16.03
CA HIS A 55 1.20 -2.07 -16.76
C HIS A 55 1.56 -3.54 -16.55
N ILE A 56 2.23 -4.12 -17.54
CA ILE A 56 2.94 -5.40 -17.38
C ILE A 56 4.38 -5.05 -16.99
N ASP A 57 4.79 -5.49 -15.80
CA ASP A 57 6.13 -5.26 -15.26
C ASP A 57 6.78 -6.59 -14.86
N PRO A 58 8.13 -6.68 -14.88
CA PRO A 58 8.83 -7.75 -14.18
C PRO A 58 8.45 -7.75 -12.70
N ILE A 59 8.36 -8.95 -12.11
CA ILE A 59 8.02 -9.10 -10.68
C ILE A 59 9.04 -8.42 -9.78
N GLU A 60 10.31 -8.39 -10.18
CA GLU A 60 11.40 -7.76 -9.45
C GLU A 60 11.21 -6.23 -9.31
N LYS A 61 10.45 -5.60 -10.22
CA LYS A 61 10.07 -4.17 -10.08
C LYS A 61 9.11 -3.93 -8.90
N LYS A 62 8.61 -4.99 -8.27
CA LYS A 62 7.76 -4.95 -7.07
C LYS A 62 8.57 -5.18 -5.79
N PRO A 63 9.86 -4.96 -5.79
CA PRO A 63 10.96 -5.52 -4.99
C PRO A 63 10.64 -6.90 -4.38
N LEU A 64 10.20 -7.83 -5.23
CA LEU A 64 9.97 -9.24 -4.89
C LEU A 64 10.90 -10.11 -5.74
N PHE A 65 11.96 -10.60 -5.12
CA PHE A 65 12.99 -11.38 -5.79
C PHE A 65 12.89 -12.89 -5.49
N HIS A 66 12.08 -13.25 -4.49
CA HIS A 66 11.89 -14.64 -4.06
C HIS A 66 10.48 -15.17 -4.36
N VAL A 67 9.65 -14.36 -5.03
CA VAL A 67 8.30 -14.75 -5.46
C VAL A 67 8.22 -14.74 -6.97
N LEU A 68 8.05 -15.92 -7.60
CA LEU A 68 7.93 -16.08 -9.05
C LEU A 68 9.02 -15.33 -9.85
N PRO A 69 10.32 -15.49 -9.53
CA PRO A 69 11.40 -14.74 -10.17
C PRO A 69 11.39 -14.94 -11.69
N GLY A 70 11.70 -13.86 -12.43
CA GLY A 70 11.73 -13.87 -13.90
C GLY A 70 10.36 -13.84 -14.57
N THR A 71 9.26 -13.68 -13.82
CA THR A 71 7.91 -13.62 -14.40
C THR A 71 7.39 -12.20 -14.52
N SER A 72 6.35 -12.03 -15.35
CA SER A 72 5.61 -10.77 -15.46
C SER A 72 4.45 -10.72 -14.48
N SER A 73 4.20 -9.52 -13.94
CA SER A 73 3.05 -9.18 -13.10
C SER A 73 2.23 -8.08 -13.74
N TYR A 74 0.91 -8.20 -13.71
CA TYR A 74 0.00 -7.14 -14.14
C TYR A 74 -0.20 -6.16 -12.98
N SER A 75 0.34 -4.96 -13.13
CA SER A 75 0.40 -3.94 -12.06
C SER A 75 -0.72 -2.93 -12.21
N ILE A 76 -1.47 -2.70 -11.13
CA ILE A 76 -2.59 -1.76 -11.12
C ILE A 76 -2.52 -0.78 -9.96
N ALA A 77 -3.04 0.42 -10.18
CA ALA A 77 -3.23 1.45 -9.16
C ALA A 77 -4.47 2.30 -9.39
N THR A 78 -5.02 2.82 -8.29
CA THR A 78 -5.93 3.97 -8.30
C THR A 78 -5.18 5.20 -7.76
N VAL A 79 -5.80 6.38 -7.81
CA VAL A 79 -5.27 7.56 -7.11
C VAL A 79 -5.48 7.47 -5.60
N GLY A 80 -4.66 8.19 -4.84
CA GLY A 80 -4.77 8.31 -3.38
C GLY A 80 -3.80 7.41 -2.61
N CYS A 81 -3.49 7.83 -1.38
CA CYS A 81 -2.68 7.08 -0.43
C CYS A 81 -3.04 7.52 1.00
N ASN A 82 -2.95 6.62 1.94
CA ASN A 82 -3.15 6.92 3.36
C ASN A 82 -1.90 7.56 4.02
N PHE A 83 -0.72 7.52 3.36
CA PHE A 83 0.47 8.27 3.78
C PHE A 83 0.63 9.58 3.01
N LYS A 84 1.44 10.49 3.59
CA LYS A 84 1.82 11.80 3.03
C LYS A 84 3.34 11.92 2.92
N CYS A 85 3.98 10.89 2.36
CA CYS A 85 5.44 10.83 2.28
C CYS A 85 6.00 12.02 1.50
N ALA A 86 6.89 12.80 2.12
CA ALA A 86 7.54 13.94 1.46
C ALA A 86 8.45 13.51 0.28
N PHE A 87 8.89 12.26 0.29
CA PHE A 87 9.76 11.64 -0.71
C PHE A 87 9.03 10.66 -1.64
N CYS A 88 7.73 10.86 -1.90
CA CYS A 88 6.94 9.91 -2.67
C CYS A 88 7.31 9.95 -4.15
N GLN A 89 7.80 8.83 -4.69
CA GLN A 89 8.15 8.70 -6.11
C GLN A 89 6.93 8.71 -7.04
N ASN A 90 5.74 8.34 -6.51
CA ASN A 90 4.48 8.33 -7.25
C ASN A 90 3.53 9.43 -6.76
N ALA A 91 4.07 10.58 -6.33
CA ALA A 91 3.27 11.66 -5.74
C ALA A 91 2.15 12.16 -6.67
N GLU A 92 2.40 12.21 -7.97
CA GLU A 92 1.43 12.70 -8.96
C GLU A 92 0.09 11.96 -8.91
N ILE A 93 0.11 10.66 -8.63
CA ILE A 93 -1.10 9.83 -8.52
C ILE A 93 -1.49 9.56 -7.08
N SER A 94 -0.52 9.32 -6.18
CA SER A 94 -0.82 9.00 -4.77
C SER A 94 -1.29 10.20 -3.98
N GLN A 95 -0.80 11.41 -4.27
CA GLN A 95 -1.18 12.63 -3.60
C GLN A 95 -2.18 13.48 -4.41
N MET A 96 -2.59 13.03 -5.58
CA MET A 96 -3.54 13.75 -6.44
C MET A 96 -4.78 14.26 -5.70
N PRO A 97 -5.49 13.45 -4.88
CA PRO A 97 -6.65 13.95 -4.16
C PRO A 97 -6.33 15.09 -3.17
N SER A 98 -5.12 15.08 -2.59
CA SER A 98 -4.64 16.13 -1.68
C SER A 98 -4.18 17.37 -2.43
N ASP A 99 -3.35 17.19 -3.46
CA ASP A 99 -2.65 18.28 -4.14
C ASP A 99 -3.50 18.96 -5.20
N ARG A 100 -4.59 18.31 -5.64
CA ARG A 100 -5.49 18.82 -6.69
C ARG A 100 -6.95 18.91 -6.22
N ASN A 101 -7.17 19.46 -5.04
CA ASN A 101 -8.51 19.81 -4.50
C ASN A 101 -9.55 18.68 -4.60
N GLY A 102 -9.14 17.45 -4.27
CA GLY A 102 -10.04 16.30 -4.24
C GLY A 102 -10.28 15.61 -5.58
N VAL A 103 -9.51 15.92 -6.62
CA VAL A 103 -9.62 15.30 -7.95
C VAL A 103 -9.38 13.80 -7.86
N ILE A 104 -10.28 13.04 -8.49
CA ILE A 104 -10.22 11.58 -8.63
C ILE A 104 -10.25 11.26 -10.13
N LEU A 105 -9.12 10.87 -10.68
CA LEU A 105 -8.97 10.43 -12.07
C LEU A 105 -8.77 8.91 -12.13
N GLY A 106 -8.94 8.36 -13.32
CA GLY A 106 -8.72 6.95 -13.64
C GLY A 106 -9.74 6.45 -14.67
N ASP A 107 -9.29 5.55 -15.51
CA ASP A 107 -10.11 4.89 -16.51
C ASP A 107 -10.98 3.81 -15.86
N ARG A 108 -12.20 3.65 -16.38
CA ARG A 108 -13.11 2.63 -15.88
C ARG A 108 -12.60 1.24 -16.25
N CYS A 109 -12.51 0.39 -15.26
CA CYS A 109 -12.08 -0.99 -15.42
C CYS A 109 -12.75 -1.85 -14.34
N SER A 110 -13.30 -2.97 -14.72
CA SER A 110 -13.85 -3.95 -13.79
C SER A 110 -12.79 -4.92 -13.29
N PRO A 111 -12.98 -5.59 -12.13
CA PRO A 111 -12.11 -6.65 -11.68
C PRO A 111 -11.89 -7.77 -12.71
N LYS A 112 -12.94 -8.11 -13.47
CA LYS A 112 -12.89 -9.12 -14.52
C LYS A 112 -11.94 -8.71 -15.66
N GLU A 113 -12.04 -7.46 -16.13
CA GLU A 113 -11.17 -6.93 -17.20
C GLU A 113 -9.70 -6.91 -16.76
N VAL A 114 -9.41 -6.61 -15.50
CA VAL A 114 -8.03 -6.69 -14.95
C VAL A 114 -7.50 -8.11 -15.03
N VAL A 115 -8.29 -9.09 -14.59
CA VAL A 115 -7.87 -10.51 -14.60
C VAL A 115 -7.71 -11.02 -16.03
N GLU A 116 -8.62 -10.68 -16.95
CA GLU A 116 -8.53 -11.06 -18.36
C GLU A 116 -7.29 -10.45 -19.03
N ALA A 117 -6.98 -9.18 -18.73
CA ALA A 117 -5.77 -8.52 -19.22
C ALA A 117 -4.48 -9.16 -18.69
N ALA A 118 -4.46 -9.54 -17.42
CA ALA A 118 -3.32 -10.26 -16.83
C ALA A 118 -3.09 -11.62 -17.49
N VAL A 119 -4.14 -12.41 -17.69
CA VAL A 119 -4.08 -13.72 -18.36
C VAL A 119 -3.63 -13.54 -19.81
N LYS A 120 -4.23 -12.63 -20.57
CA LYS A 120 -3.87 -12.32 -21.95
C LYS A 120 -2.42 -11.86 -22.09
N GLY A 121 -1.93 -11.10 -21.11
CA GLY A 121 -0.54 -10.61 -21.05
C GLY A 121 0.47 -11.67 -20.59
N GLY A 122 0.06 -12.92 -20.36
CA GLY A 122 0.95 -13.99 -19.88
C GLY A 122 1.50 -13.76 -18.48
N CYS A 123 0.87 -12.87 -17.68
CA CYS A 123 1.30 -12.60 -16.33
C CYS A 123 1.04 -13.79 -15.40
N ARG A 124 1.92 -13.98 -14.43
CA ARG A 124 1.76 -15.02 -13.40
C ARG A 124 1.13 -14.46 -12.12
N SER A 125 1.04 -13.14 -12.02
CA SER A 125 0.51 -12.44 -10.85
C SER A 125 -0.17 -11.12 -11.22
N ILE A 126 -0.98 -10.60 -10.27
CA ILE A 126 -1.48 -9.24 -10.27
C ILE A 126 -0.83 -8.52 -9.08
N SER A 127 -0.22 -7.37 -9.35
CA SER A 127 0.39 -6.52 -8.33
C SER A 127 -0.47 -5.27 -8.10
N TYR A 128 -0.95 -5.12 -6.89
CA TYR A 128 -1.64 -3.93 -6.40
C TYR A 128 -0.57 -2.99 -5.83
N THR A 129 -0.21 -1.93 -6.57
CA THR A 129 1.07 -1.21 -6.38
C THR A 129 0.98 0.26 -6.75
N TYR A 130 2.13 0.93 -6.91
CA TYR A 130 2.37 2.35 -7.26
C TYR A 130 1.82 3.34 -6.25
N THR A 131 0.57 3.21 -5.84
CA THR A 131 -0.05 3.92 -4.73
C THR A 131 -0.18 2.99 -3.53
N GLU A 132 -1.25 3.06 -2.79
CA GLU A 132 -1.44 2.19 -1.62
C GLU A 132 -2.65 1.26 -1.83
N PRO A 133 -2.47 -0.06 -1.92
CA PRO A 133 -3.57 -0.99 -2.14
C PRO A 133 -4.66 -0.93 -1.08
N THR A 134 -4.32 -0.57 0.15
CA THR A 134 -5.31 -0.40 1.22
C THR A 134 -6.39 0.60 0.85
N VAL A 135 -6.10 1.69 0.14
CA VAL A 135 -7.10 2.73 -0.11
C VAL A 135 -8.11 2.39 -1.20
N TYR A 136 -7.80 1.41 -2.06
CA TYR A 136 -8.73 0.83 -3.04
C TYR A 136 -9.07 -0.64 -2.74
N PHE A 137 -9.14 -0.94 -1.47
CA PHE A 137 -9.30 -2.28 -0.92
C PHE A 137 -10.43 -3.09 -1.54
N GLU A 138 -11.60 -2.49 -1.71
CA GLU A 138 -12.78 -3.17 -2.27
C GLU A 138 -12.51 -3.70 -3.68
N PHE A 139 -11.86 -2.89 -4.51
CA PHE A 139 -11.49 -3.27 -5.87
C PHE A 139 -10.40 -4.33 -5.87
N ALA A 140 -9.39 -4.17 -5.01
CA ALA A 140 -8.31 -5.15 -4.85
C ALA A 140 -8.86 -6.50 -4.36
N TYR A 141 -9.78 -6.50 -3.40
CA TYR A 141 -10.40 -7.70 -2.86
C TYR A 141 -11.21 -8.46 -3.92
N ASP A 142 -12.07 -7.77 -4.66
CA ASP A 142 -12.89 -8.40 -5.70
C ASP A 142 -12.01 -8.92 -6.85
N THR A 143 -10.97 -8.17 -7.23
CA THR A 143 -10.00 -8.60 -8.25
C THR A 143 -9.20 -9.81 -7.78
N ALA A 144 -8.75 -9.83 -6.52
CA ALA A 144 -7.95 -10.92 -5.96
C ALA A 144 -8.71 -12.25 -5.92
N LYS A 145 -10.00 -12.21 -5.63
CA LYS A 145 -10.87 -13.40 -5.69
C LYS A 145 -10.90 -14.01 -7.10
N LEU A 146 -11.18 -13.19 -8.11
CA LEU A 146 -11.23 -13.64 -9.50
C LEU A 146 -9.86 -14.07 -10.02
N ALA A 147 -8.78 -13.38 -9.62
CA ALA A 147 -7.42 -13.74 -9.98
C ALA A 147 -7.05 -15.14 -9.46
N ARG A 148 -7.41 -15.46 -8.22
CA ARG A 148 -7.18 -16.77 -7.62
C ARG A 148 -7.91 -17.88 -8.37
N GLU A 149 -9.14 -17.65 -8.84
CA GLU A 149 -9.90 -18.60 -9.66
C GLU A 149 -9.20 -18.91 -11.01
N LYS A 150 -8.37 -17.97 -11.50
CA LYS A 150 -7.56 -18.13 -12.72
C LYS A 150 -6.13 -18.60 -12.44
N GLY A 151 -5.79 -18.96 -11.20
CA GLY A 151 -4.47 -19.41 -10.80
C GLY A 151 -3.40 -18.32 -10.78
N LEU A 152 -3.79 -17.04 -10.84
CA LEU A 152 -2.89 -15.91 -10.69
C LEU A 152 -2.58 -15.66 -9.22
N LYS A 153 -1.32 -15.30 -8.93
CA LYS A 153 -0.92 -14.85 -7.59
C LYS A 153 -1.28 -13.37 -7.36
N ASN A 154 -1.70 -13.05 -6.15
CA ASN A 154 -2.02 -11.68 -5.76
C ASN A 154 -0.93 -11.11 -4.86
N ILE A 155 -0.44 -9.93 -5.19
CA ILE A 155 0.74 -9.33 -4.59
C ILE A 155 0.44 -7.89 -4.20
N PHE A 156 0.70 -7.52 -2.94
CA PHE A 156 0.65 -6.14 -2.48
C PHE A 156 2.05 -5.52 -2.41
N VAL A 157 2.19 -4.32 -2.95
CA VAL A 157 3.31 -3.42 -2.64
C VAL A 157 2.71 -2.30 -1.80
N THR A 158 3.02 -2.29 -0.51
CA THR A 158 2.24 -1.54 0.48
C THR A 158 3.11 -0.85 1.52
N ASN A 159 2.62 0.23 2.09
CA ASN A 159 3.23 0.87 3.25
C ASN A 159 2.92 0.15 4.59
N GLY A 160 2.18 -0.95 4.55
CA GLY A 160 1.89 -1.79 5.70
C GLY A 160 0.98 -1.16 6.76
N TYR A 161 0.20 -0.12 6.44
CA TYR A 161 -0.64 0.57 7.43
C TYR A 161 -2.08 0.03 7.50
N MET A 162 -2.32 -1.17 6.97
CA MET A 162 -3.60 -1.87 7.08
C MET A 162 -3.92 -2.20 8.53
N THR A 163 -5.21 -2.24 8.85
CA THR A 163 -5.67 -2.79 10.13
C THR A 163 -5.61 -4.31 10.09
N LYS A 164 -5.64 -4.92 11.28
CA LYS A 164 -5.74 -6.37 11.42
C LYS A 164 -7.00 -6.89 10.72
N GLU A 165 -8.12 -6.21 10.88
CA GLU A 165 -9.40 -6.56 10.25
C GLU A 165 -9.31 -6.57 8.71
N ALA A 166 -8.56 -5.64 8.13
CA ALA A 166 -8.35 -5.62 6.68
C ALA A 166 -7.44 -6.76 6.22
N LEU A 167 -6.40 -7.07 6.98
CA LEU A 167 -5.52 -8.20 6.70
C LEU A 167 -6.26 -9.54 6.82
N ASP A 168 -7.05 -9.73 7.88
CA ASP A 168 -7.86 -10.93 8.08
C ASP A 168 -8.86 -11.15 6.92
N MET A 169 -9.37 -10.06 6.33
CA MET A 169 -10.28 -10.13 5.19
C MET A 169 -9.58 -10.50 3.88
N ILE A 170 -8.40 -9.91 3.61
CA ILE A 170 -7.71 -10.10 2.31
C ILE A 170 -6.82 -11.34 2.27
N HIS A 171 -6.26 -11.78 3.42
CA HIS A 171 -5.24 -12.83 3.44
C HIS A 171 -5.61 -14.13 2.73
N PRO A 172 -6.88 -14.60 2.68
CA PRO A 172 -7.21 -15.80 1.93
C PRO A 172 -6.88 -15.71 0.44
N TYR A 173 -6.72 -14.50 -0.08
CA TYR A 173 -6.44 -14.21 -1.49
C TYR A 173 -5.09 -13.56 -1.72
N LEU A 174 -4.35 -13.18 -0.66
CA LEU A 174 -3.07 -12.49 -0.74
C LEU A 174 -1.92 -13.49 -0.59
N ASP A 175 -1.15 -13.69 -1.65
CA ASP A 175 -0.04 -14.65 -1.66
C ASP A 175 1.25 -14.05 -1.12
N ALA A 176 1.55 -12.80 -1.47
CA ALA A 176 2.79 -12.13 -1.06
C ALA A 176 2.61 -10.62 -0.90
N ALA A 177 3.49 -10.02 -0.13
CA ALA A 177 3.58 -8.56 0.01
C ALA A 177 5.05 -8.10 0.04
N ASN A 178 5.35 -7.04 -0.69
CA ASN A 178 6.50 -6.20 -0.37
C ASN A 178 6.01 -5.05 0.52
N VAL A 179 6.58 -4.94 1.70
CA VAL A 179 6.19 -3.92 2.69
C VAL A 179 7.29 -2.89 2.85
N ASP A 180 6.96 -1.64 2.59
CA ASP A 180 7.84 -0.51 2.82
C ASP A 180 7.98 -0.21 4.33
N LEU A 181 8.97 -0.77 4.99
CA LEU A 181 9.38 -0.36 6.34
C LEU A 181 10.36 0.82 6.20
N LYS A 182 9.80 2.03 6.15
CA LYS A 182 10.48 3.23 5.66
C LYS A 182 11.57 3.77 6.59
N ALA A 183 11.51 3.45 7.88
CA ALA A 183 12.45 3.84 8.92
C ALA A 183 12.12 3.06 10.20
N PHE A 184 12.95 3.20 11.23
CA PHE A 184 12.69 2.51 12.50
C PHE A 184 12.49 3.47 13.69
N THR A 185 12.10 4.71 13.39
CA THR A 185 11.73 5.72 14.40
C THR A 185 10.33 6.29 14.12
N ASP A 186 9.54 6.47 15.18
CA ASP A 186 8.21 7.09 15.09
C ASP A 186 8.31 8.58 14.71
N ARG A 187 9.44 9.24 15.03
CA ARG A 187 9.74 10.61 14.60
C ARG A 187 9.78 10.74 13.09
N PHE A 188 10.46 9.81 12.39
CA PHE A 188 10.51 9.78 10.93
C PHE A 188 9.10 9.57 10.36
N TYR A 189 8.37 8.58 10.83
CA TYR A 189 7.02 8.28 10.33
C TYR A 189 6.07 9.48 10.48
N LYS A 190 6.07 10.13 11.66
CA LYS A 190 5.23 11.33 11.90
C LYS A 190 5.60 12.48 10.99
N LYS A 191 6.89 12.80 10.88
CA LYS A 191 7.38 13.98 10.16
C LYS A 191 7.37 13.77 8.64
N MET A 192 7.80 12.61 8.18
CA MET A 192 8.04 12.36 6.75
C MET A 192 6.91 11.64 6.04
N CYS A 193 6.09 10.87 6.76
CA CYS A 193 5.04 10.03 6.18
C CYS A 193 3.63 10.40 6.64
N GLY A 194 3.48 11.20 7.69
CA GLY A 194 2.17 11.50 8.29
C GLY A 194 1.51 10.28 8.95
N ALA A 195 2.30 9.37 9.50
CA ALA A 195 1.87 8.08 10.05
C ALA A 195 2.63 7.73 11.33
N ARG A 196 2.54 6.49 11.80
CA ARG A 196 3.27 5.96 12.95
C ARG A 196 3.95 4.64 12.61
N LEU A 197 5.08 4.34 13.24
CA LEU A 197 5.85 3.13 13.02
C LEU A 197 5.14 1.87 13.53
N GLU A 198 4.62 1.91 14.76
CA GLU A 198 4.13 0.70 15.43
C GLU A 198 3.05 -0.05 14.64
N PRO A 199 2.03 0.60 14.05
CA PRO A 199 1.06 -0.11 13.22
C PRO A 199 1.65 -0.83 12.00
N VAL A 200 2.76 -0.33 11.44
CA VAL A 200 3.45 -1.02 10.33
C VAL A 200 4.13 -2.29 10.82
N LYS A 201 4.78 -2.24 11.99
CA LYS A 201 5.39 -3.42 12.63
C LYS A 201 4.34 -4.48 12.98
N GLU A 202 3.23 -4.08 13.59
CA GLU A 202 2.11 -4.96 13.90
C GLU A 202 1.54 -5.63 12.64
N SER A 203 1.42 -4.87 11.55
CA SER A 203 0.94 -5.37 10.26
C SER A 203 1.89 -6.41 9.65
N LEU A 204 3.21 -6.17 9.70
CA LEU A 204 4.24 -7.12 9.27
C LEU A 204 4.15 -8.45 10.04
N ILE A 205 4.10 -8.38 11.37
CA ILE A 205 3.96 -9.55 12.23
C ILE A 205 2.68 -10.31 11.91
N HIS A 206 1.57 -9.57 11.70
CA HIS A 206 0.29 -10.20 11.41
C HIS A 206 0.27 -10.85 10.03
N MET A 207 0.82 -10.22 8.99
CA MET A 207 0.96 -10.83 7.65
C MET A 207 1.73 -12.16 7.72
N LYS A 208 2.85 -12.18 8.44
CA LYS A 208 3.61 -13.43 8.65
C LYS A 208 2.80 -14.50 9.37
N SER A 209 2.06 -14.14 10.42
CA SER A 209 1.22 -15.08 11.17
C SER A 209 0.06 -15.66 10.33
N LEU A 210 -0.38 -14.92 9.31
CA LEU A 210 -1.41 -15.35 8.35
C LEU A 210 -0.84 -16.18 7.18
N GLY A 211 0.49 -16.39 7.13
CA GLY A 211 1.14 -17.17 6.08
C GLY A 211 1.36 -16.39 4.77
N VAL A 212 1.19 -15.07 4.76
CA VAL A 212 1.55 -14.23 3.60
C VAL A 212 3.07 -14.21 3.49
N PHE A 213 3.58 -14.46 2.28
CA PHE A 213 5.02 -14.31 2.02
C PHE A 213 5.40 -12.83 2.03
N VAL A 214 6.37 -12.44 2.85
CA VAL A 214 6.73 -11.04 3.04
C VAL A 214 8.19 -10.80 2.65
N GLU A 215 8.42 -9.79 1.82
CA GLU A 215 9.71 -9.13 1.65
C GLU A 215 9.60 -7.68 2.13
N VAL A 216 10.65 -7.15 2.73
CA VAL A 216 10.67 -5.80 3.30
C VAL A 216 11.55 -4.90 2.45
N THR A 217 11.12 -3.65 2.21
CA THR A 217 11.95 -2.65 1.51
C THR A 217 12.13 -1.40 2.39
N THR A 218 13.37 -0.90 2.43
CA THR A 218 13.69 0.40 3.04
C THR A 218 14.36 1.29 2.02
N LEU A 219 13.73 2.42 1.70
CA LEU A 219 14.34 3.50 0.92
C LEU A 219 15.27 4.27 1.85
N LEU A 220 16.58 4.19 1.61
CA LEU A 220 17.59 4.82 2.46
C LEU A 220 17.78 6.28 2.04
N ILE A 221 17.53 7.22 2.96
CA ILE A 221 17.56 8.67 2.71
C ILE A 221 18.69 9.29 3.55
N PRO A 222 19.73 9.87 2.92
CA PRO A 222 20.88 10.43 3.63
C PRO A 222 20.50 11.45 4.70
N GLY A 223 20.98 11.23 5.94
CA GLY A 223 20.76 12.08 7.09
C GLY A 223 19.35 12.03 7.68
N LEU A 224 18.51 11.05 7.29
CA LEU A 224 17.15 10.91 7.81
C LEU A 224 16.86 9.54 8.44
N ASN A 225 17.24 8.44 7.78
CA ASN A 225 17.01 7.07 8.24
C ASN A 225 18.22 6.15 7.94
N ASP A 226 19.42 6.71 7.76
CA ASP A 226 20.66 6.03 7.43
C ASP A 226 21.58 5.84 8.66
N ASP A 227 21.10 6.14 9.86
CA ASP A 227 21.84 5.90 11.09
C ASP A 227 22.04 4.39 11.33
N LYS A 228 23.30 4.00 11.58
CA LYS A 228 23.68 2.58 11.78
C LYS A 228 22.96 1.92 12.94
N GLY A 229 22.71 2.65 14.03
CA GLY A 229 21.97 2.15 15.19
C GLY A 229 20.51 1.88 14.84
N GLU A 230 19.86 2.81 14.10
CA GLU A 230 18.50 2.63 13.62
C GLU A 230 18.40 1.43 12.67
N LEU A 231 19.33 1.30 11.72
CA LEU A 231 19.37 0.16 10.79
C LEU A 231 19.59 -1.18 11.52
N SER A 232 20.45 -1.20 12.55
CA SER A 232 20.63 -2.39 13.40
C SER A 232 19.36 -2.76 14.17
N MET A 233 18.62 -1.79 14.68
CA MET A 233 17.33 -2.03 15.34
C MET A 233 16.29 -2.58 14.35
N LEU A 234 16.26 -2.07 13.13
CA LEU A 234 15.37 -2.55 12.07
C LEU A 234 15.72 -3.99 11.69
N ALA A 235 17.01 -4.30 11.45
CA ALA A 235 17.47 -5.66 11.19
C ALA A 235 17.11 -6.61 12.34
N GLY A 236 17.32 -6.16 13.58
CA GLY A 236 16.96 -6.92 14.78
C GLY A 236 15.45 -7.21 14.87
N PHE A 237 14.59 -6.27 14.47
CA PHE A 237 13.16 -6.48 14.39
C PHE A 237 12.80 -7.53 13.33
N ILE A 238 13.38 -7.43 12.13
CA ILE A 238 13.16 -8.43 11.07
C ILE A 238 13.48 -9.82 11.60
N VAL A 239 14.69 -10.02 12.08
CA VAL A 239 15.18 -11.33 12.57
C VAL A 239 14.32 -11.89 13.70
N LYS A 240 13.99 -11.06 14.69
CA LYS A 240 13.32 -11.52 15.93
C LYS A 240 11.80 -11.64 15.80
N SER A 241 11.17 -10.81 14.97
CA SER A 241 9.70 -10.66 14.95
C SER A 241 9.02 -11.22 13.71
N ILE A 242 9.72 -11.25 12.55
CA ILE A 242 9.14 -11.75 11.30
C ILE A 242 9.96 -12.86 10.63
N GLY A 243 11.10 -13.23 11.22
CA GLY A 243 11.94 -14.37 10.86
C GLY A 243 13.22 -13.99 10.10
N PRO A 244 14.34 -14.69 10.41
CA PRO A 244 15.64 -14.40 9.81
C PRO A 244 15.72 -14.68 8.31
N GLU A 245 14.79 -15.46 7.78
CA GLU A 245 14.65 -15.78 6.35
C GLU A 245 13.88 -14.70 5.57
N THR A 246 13.36 -13.65 6.23
CA THR A 246 12.62 -12.58 5.58
C THR A 246 13.56 -11.67 4.79
N PRO A 247 13.46 -11.59 3.46
CA PRO A 247 14.32 -10.74 2.66
C PRO A 247 14.12 -9.25 2.98
N TRP A 248 15.23 -8.54 3.12
CA TRP A 248 15.24 -7.10 3.32
C TRP A 248 16.02 -6.42 2.20
N HIS A 249 15.33 -5.57 1.43
CA HIS A 249 15.87 -4.80 0.33
C HIS A 249 16.14 -3.37 0.76
N ILE A 250 17.32 -2.88 0.45
CA ILE A 250 17.68 -1.47 0.65
C ILE A 250 17.73 -0.82 -0.73
N SER A 251 16.91 0.21 -0.94
CA SER A 251 16.85 0.97 -2.17
C SER A 251 17.42 2.37 -1.98
N ARG A 252 17.96 2.93 -3.08
CA ARG A 252 18.55 4.27 -3.10
C ARG A 252 17.46 5.32 -3.26
N PHE A 253 17.58 6.39 -2.49
CA PHE A 253 16.77 7.59 -2.64
C PHE A 253 17.33 8.48 -3.76
N HIS A 254 16.44 9.10 -4.51
CA HIS A 254 16.69 10.23 -5.40
C HIS A 254 15.74 11.38 -5.03
N PRO A 255 16.22 12.65 -5.06
CA PRO A 255 15.39 13.82 -4.74
C PRO A 255 14.11 13.85 -5.55
N THR A 256 12.98 13.98 -4.86
CA THR A 256 11.67 13.98 -5.50
C THR A 256 10.58 14.63 -4.65
N TYR A 257 9.51 15.07 -5.28
CA TYR A 257 8.30 15.64 -4.70
C TYR A 257 8.61 16.81 -3.77
N ARG A 258 8.47 16.62 -2.43
CA ARG A 258 8.69 17.66 -1.40
C ARG A 258 10.04 17.51 -0.69
N LEU A 259 10.84 16.53 -1.07
CA LEU A 259 12.17 16.28 -0.52
C LEU A 259 13.20 16.39 -1.65
N THR A 260 13.56 17.63 -1.98
CA THR A 260 14.49 17.97 -3.08
C THR A 260 15.80 18.56 -2.59
N ASP A 261 15.93 18.76 -1.29
CA ASP A 261 17.10 19.37 -0.60
C ASP A 261 18.10 18.34 -0.07
N ARG A 262 17.97 17.07 -0.47
CA ARG A 262 18.86 15.97 -0.09
C ARG A 262 19.61 15.44 -1.30
N SER A 263 20.84 14.95 -1.06
CA SER A 263 21.58 14.22 -2.08
C SER A 263 21.02 12.83 -2.31
N ASP A 264 21.30 12.26 -3.46
CA ASP A 264 21.09 10.84 -3.73
C ASP A 264 21.81 9.99 -2.69
N THR A 265 21.26 8.79 -2.41
CA THR A 265 21.99 7.81 -1.61
C THR A 265 23.25 7.40 -2.35
N PRO A 266 24.46 7.50 -1.74
CA PRO A 266 25.72 7.05 -2.36
C PRO A 266 25.66 5.55 -2.72
N VAL A 267 26.54 5.16 -3.66
CA VAL A 267 26.74 3.74 -4.02
C VAL A 267 27.54 3.04 -2.93
#